data_bcbce8aaa7d2eef5774d1b57a586a68e
#
_entry.id   bcbce8aaa7d2eef5774d1b57a586a68e
#
_cell.length_a   1.000
_cell.length_b   1.000
_cell.length_c   1.000
_cell.angle_alpha   90.00
_cell.angle_beta   90.00
_cell.angle_gamma   90.00
#
_symmetry.space_group_name_H-M   'P 1'
#
loop_
_entity.id
_entity.type
_entity.pdbx_description
1 polymer ?
#
loop_
_entity_poly.entity_id
_entity_poly.type
_entity_poly.pdbx_seq_one_letter_code
_entity_poly.pdbx_strand_id
1 'polypeptide(L)'
;MTKHPSLDIVESDGTELSGKKIVLCVAGSVAAYKSIELARLLMRHGANVKCVMSNASTKLIKPDYMKWATGNNVITKLTGDMEHIDLADYKRSDLLVVYPSTANTLGKLATGIDDTPISTVLTVAFGSKIPIVMGLAMHRSMYENAAVRKNMEFLKKKVDFVSPQMIEGKAKAPEPEDVLHFVLTKFGQSKVLKGKKILMTAGPTVEKIDPVRVITNISTGKTGTLLASELVSAGAKVTLVYGPGTAEPPKCKVIPVKTVTEMFNAVKKELKKKYDIVILTAAASDYIPKNSKTKINSKNPLTIKLTKAPKIIDYVKKWQKDVFLVGFKAETNVSQKELVTRSRRKMKESKADLMVGNDIGSKYLDSNYNEIILVNSDLVKTGKNSNHGWFSTTFSRCSW
;
A
#
# COMPACT_ATOMS: atom_id res chain seq x y z
N MET A 1 -23.32 29.30 -17.16
CA MET A 1 -23.80 27.99 -16.61
C MET A 1 -23.35 27.92 -15.17
N THR A 2 -24.26 27.75 -14.22
CA THR A 2 -23.92 27.57 -12.81
C THR A 2 -23.17 26.24 -12.61
N LYS A 3 -22.06 26.28 -11.88
CA LYS A 3 -21.25 25.13 -11.53
C LYS A 3 -22.12 24.10 -10.79
N HIS A 4 -22.04 22.82 -11.18
CA HIS A 4 -22.81 21.77 -10.48
C HIS A 4 -22.35 21.65 -9.00
N PRO A 5 -23.28 21.60 -8.01
CA PRO A 5 -22.90 21.59 -6.59
C PRO A 5 -21.95 20.47 -6.17
N SER A 6 -22.00 19.32 -6.85
CA SER A 6 -21.07 18.22 -6.58
C SER A 6 -19.59 18.57 -6.83
N LEU A 7 -19.31 19.66 -7.55
CA LEU A 7 -17.94 20.12 -7.81
C LEU A 7 -17.33 20.88 -6.62
N ASP A 8 -18.12 21.19 -5.58
CA ASP A 8 -17.64 21.87 -4.37
C ASP A 8 -16.70 21.02 -3.52
N ILE A 9 -16.70 19.70 -3.73
CA ILE A 9 -15.78 18.79 -3.04
C ILE A 9 -14.39 18.71 -3.70
N VAL A 10 -14.21 19.31 -4.87
CA VAL A 10 -12.93 19.24 -5.60
C VAL A 10 -11.84 19.87 -4.73
N GLU A 11 -10.74 19.11 -4.52
CA GLU A 11 -9.60 19.52 -3.70
C GLU A 11 -9.88 19.61 -2.18
N SER A 12 -10.98 19.01 -1.67
CA SER A 12 -11.28 19.05 -0.23
C SER A 12 -10.33 18.19 0.62
N ASP A 13 -9.75 17.13 0.05
CA ASP A 13 -8.87 16.19 0.76
C ASP A 13 -7.40 16.27 0.28
N GLY A 14 -7.15 16.89 -0.88
CA GLY A 14 -5.81 17.05 -1.46
C GLY A 14 -5.85 17.65 -2.87
N THR A 15 -4.70 18.06 -3.38
CA THR A 15 -4.56 18.70 -4.69
C THR A 15 -3.78 17.82 -5.68
N GLU A 16 -3.61 16.60 -5.34
CA GLU A 16 -2.70 15.68 -6.01
C GLU A 16 -3.07 15.39 -7.46
N LEU A 17 -4.32 15.41 -7.75
CA LEU A 17 -4.85 15.20 -9.08
C LEU A 17 -5.37 16.50 -9.70
N SER A 18 -4.96 17.65 -9.16
CA SER A 18 -5.36 18.96 -9.71
C SER A 18 -5.04 19.06 -11.19
N GLY A 19 -6.03 19.46 -11.99
CA GLY A 19 -5.94 19.55 -13.43
C GLY A 19 -5.90 18.22 -14.19
N LYS A 20 -5.93 17.06 -13.50
CA LYS A 20 -5.94 15.75 -14.15
C LYS A 20 -7.33 15.37 -14.64
N LYS A 21 -7.40 14.91 -15.88
CA LYS A 21 -8.62 14.39 -16.52
C LYS A 21 -8.61 12.85 -16.41
N ILE A 22 -9.53 12.31 -15.62
CA ILE A 22 -9.64 10.86 -15.40
C ILE A 22 -10.97 10.35 -15.98
N VAL A 23 -10.89 9.31 -16.80
CA VAL A 23 -12.09 8.62 -17.33
C VAL A 23 -12.33 7.38 -16.46
N LEU A 24 -13.45 7.37 -15.74
CA LEU A 24 -13.88 6.23 -14.92
C LEU A 24 -14.86 5.36 -15.72
N CYS A 25 -14.42 4.16 -16.07
CA CYS A 25 -15.23 3.15 -16.77
C CYS A 25 -15.83 2.18 -15.76
N VAL A 26 -17.17 2.10 -15.69
CA VAL A 26 -17.91 1.27 -14.72
C VAL A 26 -18.47 0.04 -15.44
N ALA A 27 -17.86 -1.13 -15.26
CA ALA A 27 -18.33 -2.38 -15.85
C ALA A 27 -19.42 -3.06 -14.99
N GLY A 28 -20.15 -4.00 -15.60
CA GLY A 28 -21.27 -4.71 -14.97
C GLY A 28 -20.83 -5.73 -13.93
N SER A 29 -20.64 -5.30 -12.72
CA SER A 29 -20.36 -6.11 -11.52
C SER A 29 -21.20 -5.62 -10.37
N VAL A 30 -21.55 -6.51 -9.43
CA VAL A 30 -22.22 -6.12 -8.18
C VAL A 30 -21.46 -5.02 -7.44
N ALA A 31 -20.12 -4.98 -7.55
CA ALA A 31 -19.28 -3.94 -6.98
C ALA A 31 -19.39 -2.57 -7.67
N ALA A 32 -20.26 -2.39 -8.70
CA ALA A 32 -20.43 -1.12 -9.41
C ALA A 32 -20.81 0.04 -8.48
N TYR A 33 -21.53 -0.22 -7.37
CA TYR A 33 -21.88 0.83 -6.40
C TYR A 33 -20.65 1.51 -5.77
N LYS A 34 -19.52 0.80 -5.64
CA LYS A 34 -18.27 1.35 -5.11
C LYS A 34 -17.64 2.41 -6.03
N SER A 35 -18.03 2.43 -7.32
CA SER A 35 -17.53 3.44 -8.27
C SER A 35 -17.98 4.85 -7.93
N ILE A 36 -19.10 4.98 -7.23
CA ILE A 36 -19.63 6.27 -6.75
C ILE A 36 -18.64 6.89 -5.77
N GLU A 37 -18.18 6.08 -4.79
CA GLU A 37 -17.20 6.54 -3.80
C GLU A 37 -15.85 6.81 -4.44
N LEU A 38 -15.38 5.94 -5.33
CA LEU A 38 -14.11 6.17 -6.04
C LEU A 38 -14.14 7.48 -6.84
N ALA A 39 -15.24 7.77 -7.55
CA ALA A 39 -15.38 9.02 -8.29
C ALA A 39 -15.23 10.23 -7.36
N ARG A 40 -15.89 10.20 -6.20
CA ARG A 40 -15.83 11.29 -5.21
C ARG A 40 -14.44 11.42 -4.59
N LEU A 41 -13.78 10.30 -4.27
CA LEU A 41 -12.41 10.31 -3.76
C LEU A 41 -11.42 10.93 -4.77
N LEU A 42 -11.51 10.56 -6.05
CA LEU A 42 -10.68 11.16 -7.10
C LEU A 42 -10.91 12.67 -7.22
N MET A 43 -12.16 13.12 -7.13
CA MET A 43 -12.50 14.55 -7.19
C MET A 43 -12.01 15.31 -5.96
N ARG A 44 -12.13 14.75 -4.76
CA ARG A 44 -11.60 15.34 -3.52
C ARG A 44 -10.08 15.56 -3.57
N HIS A 45 -9.39 14.79 -4.41
CA HIS A 45 -7.96 14.98 -4.69
C HIS A 45 -7.70 15.85 -5.94
N GLY A 46 -8.72 16.51 -6.50
CA GLY A 46 -8.58 17.52 -7.57
C GLY A 46 -8.81 17.00 -8.99
N ALA A 47 -9.15 15.72 -9.21
CA ALA A 47 -9.40 15.21 -10.54
C ALA A 47 -10.70 15.74 -11.17
N ASN A 48 -10.67 15.96 -12.47
CA ASN A 48 -11.88 16.08 -13.30
C ASN A 48 -12.26 14.68 -13.79
N VAL A 49 -13.36 14.13 -13.26
CA VAL A 49 -13.78 12.75 -13.53
C VAL A 49 -14.94 12.73 -14.54
N LYS A 50 -14.72 12.14 -15.72
CA LYS A 50 -15.78 11.76 -16.67
C LYS A 50 -16.10 10.28 -16.52
N CYS A 51 -17.39 9.91 -16.60
CA CYS A 51 -17.84 8.52 -16.38
C CYS A 51 -18.40 7.89 -17.66
N VAL A 52 -17.99 6.65 -17.92
CA VAL A 52 -18.54 5.79 -18.98
C VAL A 52 -19.09 4.52 -18.31
N MET A 53 -20.33 4.17 -18.62
CA MET A 53 -20.99 3.00 -18.05
C MET A 53 -21.35 1.98 -19.12
N SER A 54 -21.16 0.70 -18.81
CA SER A 54 -21.67 -0.37 -19.66
C SER A 54 -23.19 -0.52 -19.49
N ASN A 55 -23.89 -1.06 -20.49
CA ASN A 55 -25.30 -1.40 -20.37
C ASN A 55 -25.59 -2.37 -19.19
N ALA A 56 -24.65 -3.26 -18.87
CA ALA A 56 -24.79 -4.13 -17.72
C ALA A 56 -24.67 -3.36 -16.38
N SER A 57 -23.81 -2.36 -16.27
CA SER A 57 -23.68 -1.56 -15.05
C SER A 57 -24.86 -0.61 -14.83
N THR A 58 -25.49 -0.09 -15.90
CA THR A 58 -26.69 0.77 -15.77
C THR A 58 -27.91 0.04 -15.23
N LYS A 59 -27.93 -1.30 -15.31
CA LYS A 59 -28.94 -2.14 -14.67
C LYS A 59 -28.73 -2.34 -13.17
N LEU A 60 -27.49 -2.13 -12.69
CA LEU A 60 -27.11 -2.30 -11.28
C LEU A 60 -27.13 -0.98 -10.51
N ILE A 61 -26.63 0.08 -11.12
CA ILE A 61 -26.68 1.45 -10.59
C ILE A 61 -27.15 2.40 -11.70
N LYS A 62 -28.03 3.34 -11.36
CA LYS A 62 -28.51 4.31 -12.35
C LYS A 62 -27.42 5.31 -12.72
N PRO A 63 -27.32 5.76 -13.98
CA PRO A 63 -26.36 6.79 -14.40
C PRO A 63 -26.46 8.09 -13.59
N ASP A 64 -27.64 8.43 -13.05
CA ASP A 64 -27.84 9.61 -12.23
C ASP A 64 -26.98 9.64 -10.96
N TYR A 65 -26.67 8.47 -10.38
CA TYR A 65 -25.73 8.39 -9.24
C TYR A 65 -24.33 8.85 -9.65
N MET A 66 -23.87 8.41 -10.84
CA MET A 66 -22.55 8.81 -11.34
C MET A 66 -22.53 10.26 -11.80
N LYS A 67 -23.63 10.76 -12.38
CA LYS A 67 -23.81 12.18 -12.72
C LYS A 67 -23.74 13.05 -11.46
N TRP A 68 -24.48 12.65 -10.41
CA TRP A 68 -24.40 13.32 -9.11
C TRP A 68 -22.96 13.26 -8.54
N ALA A 69 -22.32 12.09 -8.57
CA ALA A 69 -20.99 11.91 -7.99
C ALA A 69 -19.92 12.76 -8.67
N THR A 70 -19.97 12.90 -10.01
CA THR A 70 -18.94 13.55 -10.82
C THR A 70 -19.26 15.00 -11.20
N GLY A 71 -20.55 15.40 -11.12
CA GLY A 71 -21.00 16.67 -11.68
C GLY A 71 -20.97 16.73 -13.21
N ASN A 72 -20.66 15.64 -13.89
CA ASN A 72 -20.53 15.54 -15.34
C ASN A 72 -21.60 14.60 -15.94
N ASN A 73 -21.93 14.79 -17.22
CA ASN A 73 -22.78 13.85 -17.93
C ASN A 73 -22.11 12.47 -18.02
N VAL A 74 -22.92 11.43 -17.92
CA VAL A 74 -22.48 10.02 -17.95
C VAL A 74 -22.72 9.46 -19.35
N ILE A 75 -21.70 8.86 -19.91
CA ILE A 75 -21.78 8.23 -21.24
C ILE A 75 -22.20 6.78 -21.07
N THR A 76 -23.37 6.45 -21.61
CA THR A 76 -23.93 5.10 -21.59
C THR A 76 -24.09 4.49 -22.98
N LYS A 77 -24.00 5.32 -24.02
CA LYS A 77 -24.03 4.96 -25.44
C LYS A 77 -23.02 5.85 -26.19
N LEU A 78 -22.47 5.33 -27.26
CA LEU A 78 -21.73 6.14 -28.22
C LEU A 78 -22.68 6.68 -29.27
N THR A 79 -22.47 7.93 -29.64
CA THR A 79 -23.30 8.67 -30.61
C THR A 79 -22.44 9.24 -31.73
N GLY A 80 -23.02 10.07 -32.57
CA GLY A 80 -22.29 10.83 -33.59
C GLY A 80 -21.33 11.89 -33.04
N ASP A 81 -21.37 12.16 -31.72
CA ASP A 81 -20.47 13.13 -31.06
C ASP A 81 -19.06 12.55 -30.82
N MET A 82 -18.83 11.28 -31.19
CA MET A 82 -17.54 10.59 -31.12
C MET A 82 -16.92 10.64 -29.70
N GLU A 83 -17.69 10.39 -28.67
CA GLU A 83 -17.32 10.52 -27.25
C GLU A 83 -16.07 9.72 -26.91
N HIS A 84 -15.85 8.57 -27.55
CA HIS A 84 -14.68 7.73 -27.35
C HIS A 84 -13.37 8.46 -27.77
N ILE A 85 -13.42 9.30 -28.79
CA ILE A 85 -12.29 10.10 -29.24
C ILE A 85 -12.05 11.26 -28.25
N ASP A 86 -13.12 11.98 -27.85
CA ASP A 86 -13.00 13.07 -26.86
C ASP A 86 -12.46 12.60 -25.51
N LEU A 87 -12.76 11.34 -25.14
CA LEU A 87 -12.33 10.77 -23.88
C LEU A 87 -10.93 10.14 -23.90
N ALA A 88 -10.55 9.48 -24.98
CA ALA A 88 -9.48 8.50 -24.97
C ALA A 88 -8.46 8.61 -26.09
N ASP A 89 -8.59 9.58 -27.00
CA ASP A 89 -7.56 9.83 -28.00
C ASP A 89 -6.36 10.57 -27.40
N TYR A 90 -5.29 10.70 -28.15
CA TYR A 90 -3.99 11.26 -27.69
C TYR A 90 -4.14 12.53 -26.84
N LYS A 91 -3.66 12.46 -25.59
CA LYS A 91 -3.67 13.59 -24.62
C LYS A 91 -5.07 14.13 -24.23
N ARG A 92 -6.15 13.44 -24.58
CA ARG A 92 -7.51 13.85 -24.19
C ARG A 92 -7.80 13.62 -22.72
N SER A 93 -7.25 12.55 -22.17
CA SER A 93 -7.26 12.26 -20.73
C SER A 93 -5.88 11.85 -20.22
N ASP A 94 -5.65 11.96 -18.94
CA ASP A 94 -4.40 11.60 -18.29
C ASP A 94 -4.39 10.13 -17.84
N LEU A 95 -5.57 9.56 -17.58
CA LEU A 95 -5.73 8.19 -17.08
C LEU A 95 -7.13 7.65 -17.37
N LEU A 96 -7.21 6.38 -17.73
CA LEU A 96 -8.46 5.61 -17.65
C LEU A 96 -8.42 4.68 -16.43
N VAL A 97 -9.49 4.68 -15.66
CA VAL A 97 -9.70 3.76 -14.53
C VAL A 97 -10.91 2.89 -14.83
N VAL A 98 -10.73 1.57 -14.90
CA VAL A 98 -11.83 0.61 -15.04
C VAL A 98 -12.14 0.04 -13.68
N TYR A 99 -13.24 0.45 -13.09
CA TYR A 99 -13.61 0.01 -11.75
C TYR A 99 -15.13 -0.03 -11.55
N PRO A 100 -15.65 -1.19 -11.18
CA PRO A 100 -15.00 -2.49 -11.17
C PRO A 100 -14.68 -2.99 -12.57
N SER A 101 -13.60 -3.79 -12.73
CA SER A 101 -13.26 -4.45 -13.99
C SER A 101 -13.60 -5.93 -13.92
N THR A 102 -14.38 -6.41 -14.89
CA THR A 102 -14.79 -7.83 -15.01
C THR A 102 -13.88 -8.60 -15.95
N ALA A 103 -13.90 -9.93 -15.88
CA ALA A 103 -13.21 -10.80 -16.83
C ALA A 103 -13.62 -10.54 -18.28
N ASN A 104 -14.90 -10.19 -18.52
CA ASN A 104 -15.40 -9.82 -19.84
C ASN A 104 -14.72 -8.55 -20.37
N THR A 105 -14.68 -7.48 -19.57
CA THR A 105 -14.04 -6.22 -19.97
C THR A 105 -12.53 -6.41 -20.23
N LEU A 106 -11.87 -7.17 -19.35
CA LEU A 106 -10.46 -7.52 -19.51
C LEU A 106 -10.21 -8.34 -20.78
N GLY A 107 -11.05 -9.35 -21.04
CA GLY A 107 -10.95 -10.18 -22.24
C GLY A 107 -11.12 -9.37 -23.52
N LYS A 108 -12.13 -8.50 -23.57
CA LYS A 108 -12.39 -7.63 -24.73
C LYS A 108 -11.21 -6.70 -25.03
N LEU A 109 -10.64 -6.07 -23.99
CA LEU A 109 -9.45 -5.23 -24.18
C LEU A 109 -8.27 -6.05 -24.70
N ALA A 110 -8.04 -7.25 -24.16
CA ALA A 110 -6.93 -8.10 -24.57
C ALA A 110 -7.01 -8.59 -26.02
N THR A 111 -8.25 -8.72 -26.55
CA THR A 111 -8.52 -9.23 -27.91
C THR A 111 -8.95 -8.14 -28.89
N GLY A 112 -9.05 -6.88 -28.46
CA GLY A 112 -9.43 -5.75 -29.33
C GLY A 112 -10.91 -5.73 -29.71
N ILE A 113 -11.82 -6.32 -28.91
CA ILE A 113 -13.27 -6.28 -29.15
C ILE A 113 -13.82 -4.98 -28.58
N ASP A 114 -14.45 -4.17 -29.43
CA ASP A 114 -14.96 -2.83 -29.11
C ASP A 114 -16.45 -2.64 -29.34
N ASP A 115 -17.25 -3.59 -28.92
CA ASP A 115 -18.70 -3.67 -29.08
C ASP A 115 -19.54 -2.95 -28.02
N THR A 116 -18.89 -2.23 -27.09
CA THR A 116 -19.55 -1.47 -26.02
C THR A 116 -18.86 -0.13 -25.78
N PRO A 117 -19.55 0.89 -25.21
CA PRO A 117 -18.91 2.18 -24.93
C PRO A 117 -17.60 2.06 -24.16
N ILE A 118 -17.54 1.17 -23.17
CA ILE A 118 -16.32 0.94 -22.39
C ILE A 118 -15.23 0.30 -23.24
N SER A 119 -15.53 -0.77 -23.97
CA SER A 119 -14.52 -1.46 -24.78
C SER A 119 -13.97 -0.56 -25.89
N THR A 120 -14.82 0.25 -26.52
CA THR A 120 -14.38 1.20 -27.55
C THR A 120 -13.46 2.29 -26.94
N VAL A 121 -13.87 2.90 -25.83
CA VAL A 121 -13.02 3.90 -25.11
C VAL A 121 -11.69 3.28 -24.69
N LEU A 122 -11.70 2.03 -24.20
CA LEU A 122 -10.46 1.32 -23.80
C LEU A 122 -9.57 0.99 -25.00
N THR A 123 -10.14 0.57 -26.13
CA THR A 123 -9.39 0.26 -27.36
C THR A 123 -8.69 1.50 -27.89
N VAL A 124 -9.38 2.66 -27.91
CA VAL A 124 -8.79 3.96 -28.29
C VAL A 124 -7.67 4.35 -27.30
N ALA A 125 -7.92 4.29 -25.99
CA ALA A 125 -6.92 4.61 -24.98
C ALA A 125 -5.65 3.74 -25.08
N PHE A 126 -5.84 2.45 -25.31
CA PHE A 126 -4.74 1.50 -25.45
C PHE A 126 -3.88 1.81 -26.68
N GLY A 127 -4.51 2.17 -27.81
CA GLY A 127 -3.83 2.64 -29.04
C GLY A 127 -3.13 3.97 -28.85
N SER A 128 -3.78 4.92 -28.19
CA SER A 128 -3.26 6.28 -27.90
C SER A 128 -2.24 6.31 -26.74
N LYS A 129 -1.91 5.16 -26.15
CA LYS A 129 -0.96 5.01 -25.05
C LYS A 129 -1.34 5.79 -23.78
N ILE A 130 -2.63 6.06 -23.60
CA ILE A 130 -3.11 6.61 -22.34
C ILE A 130 -3.00 5.52 -21.27
N PRO A 131 -2.45 5.81 -20.09
CA PRO A 131 -2.36 4.83 -19.01
C PRO A 131 -3.73 4.28 -18.62
N ILE A 132 -3.80 2.97 -18.35
CA ILE A 132 -5.03 2.29 -17.93
C ILE A 132 -4.77 1.59 -16.61
N VAL A 133 -5.68 1.77 -15.66
CA VAL A 133 -5.71 1.05 -14.35
C VAL A 133 -6.99 0.24 -14.28
N MET A 134 -6.90 -1.04 -13.92
CA MET A 134 -8.05 -1.94 -13.76
C MET A 134 -8.15 -2.47 -12.34
N GLY A 135 -9.21 -2.11 -11.62
CA GLY A 135 -9.57 -2.71 -10.33
C GLY A 135 -10.39 -3.98 -10.55
N LEU A 136 -9.76 -5.14 -10.40
CA LEU A 136 -10.36 -6.43 -10.77
C LEU A 136 -11.46 -6.87 -9.80
N ALA A 137 -12.61 -7.26 -10.33
CA ALA A 137 -13.79 -7.69 -9.60
C ALA A 137 -14.39 -8.94 -10.28
N MET A 138 -14.02 -10.12 -9.80
CA MET A 138 -14.51 -11.39 -10.31
C MET A 138 -14.40 -12.49 -9.27
N HIS A 139 -15.14 -13.58 -9.44
CA HIS A 139 -15.02 -14.74 -8.57
C HIS A 139 -13.63 -15.40 -8.70
N ARG A 140 -13.16 -16.05 -7.64
CA ARG A 140 -11.84 -16.68 -7.61
C ARG A 140 -11.61 -17.65 -8.78
N SER A 141 -12.59 -18.49 -9.08
CA SER A 141 -12.53 -19.44 -10.22
C SER A 141 -12.35 -18.74 -11.58
N MET A 142 -12.92 -17.54 -11.74
CA MET A 142 -12.72 -16.72 -12.96
C MET A 142 -11.32 -16.12 -12.96
N TYR A 143 -10.83 -15.61 -11.82
CA TYR A 143 -9.50 -15.05 -11.68
C TYR A 143 -8.40 -16.10 -11.93
N GLU A 144 -8.65 -17.36 -11.52
CA GLU A 144 -7.74 -18.49 -11.74
C GLU A 144 -7.86 -19.13 -13.12
N ASN A 145 -8.88 -18.76 -13.93
CA ASN A 145 -9.08 -19.29 -15.26
C ASN A 145 -7.86 -18.99 -16.16
N ALA A 146 -7.39 -20.02 -16.88
CA ALA A 146 -6.18 -19.92 -17.70
C ALA A 146 -6.28 -18.84 -18.79
N ALA A 147 -7.44 -18.67 -19.43
CA ALA A 147 -7.63 -17.63 -20.43
C ALA A 147 -7.62 -16.23 -19.82
N VAL A 148 -8.21 -16.04 -18.65
CA VAL A 148 -8.17 -14.76 -17.91
C VAL A 148 -6.74 -14.43 -17.51
N ARG A 149 -5.99 -15.38 -16.99
CA ARG A 149 -4.57 -15.20 -16.66
C ARG A 149 -3.71 -14.85 -17.87
N LYS A 150 -3.94 -15.52 -19.00
CA LYS A 150 -3.27 -15.21 -20.28
C LYS A 150 -3.54 -13.76 -20.72
N ASN A 151 -4.79 -13.33 -20.63
CA ASN A 151 -5.20 -11.96 -20.97
C ASN A 151 -4.54 -10.93 -20.02
N MET A 152 -4.50 -11.22 -18.72
CA MET A 152 -3.80 -10.37 -17.75
C MET A 152 -2.31 -10.26 -18.07
N GLU A 153 -1.65 -11.37 -18.36
CA GLU A 153 -0.22 -11.37 -18.66
C GLU A 153 0.09 -10.60 -19.96
N PHE A 154 -0.75 -10.72 -20.98
CA PHE A 154 -0.64 -9.92 -22.21
C PHE A 154 -0.76 -8.41 -21.91
N LEU A 155 -1.77 -8.02 -21.12
CA LEU A 155 -2.07 -6.62 -20.82
C LEU A 155 -1.08 -5.99 -19.80
N LYS A 156 -0.46 -6.77 -18.94
CA LYS A 156 0.43 -6.31 -17.84
C LYS A 156 1.56 -5.37 -18.28
N LYS A 157 1.94 -5.41 -19.55
CA LYS A 157 2.97 -4.52 -20.12
C LYS A 157 2.49 -3.07 -20.30
N LYS A 158 1.16 -2.84 -20.34
CA LYS A 158 0.55 -1.55 -20.66
C LYS A 158 -0.61 -1.15 -19.75
N VAL A 159 -1.13 -2.11 -18.98
CA VAL A 159 -2.25 -1.93 -18.06
C VAL A 159 -1.79 -2.29 -16.65
N ASP A 160 -2.08 -1.45 -15.72
CA ASP A 160 -1.83 -1.71 -14.30
C ASP A 160 -3.07 -2.34 -13.65
N PHE A 161 -2.83 -3.33 -12.81
CA PHE A 161 -3.89 -4.04 -12.11
C PHE A 161 -3.87 -3.76 -10.63
N VAL A 162 -4.99 -3.29 -10.09
CA VAL A 162 -5.24 -3.31 -8.63
C VAL A 162 -5.87 -4.66 -8.31
N SER A 163 -5.14 -5.48 -7.57
CA SER A 163 -5.53 -6.87 -7.29
C SER A 163 -6.81 -6.94 -6.46
N PRO A 164 -7.67 -7.94 -6.70
CA PRO A 164 -8.83 -8.16 -5.86
C PRO A 164 -8.40 -8.59 -4.46
N GLN A 165 -9.23 -8.28 -3.46
CA GLN A 165 -9.05 -8.77 -2.11
C GLN A 165 -9.56 -10.21 -2.01
N MET A 166 -8.70 -11.12 -1.52
CA MET A 166 -9.09 -12.52 -1.32
C MET A 166 -9.74 -12.69 0.07
N ILE A 167 -11.06 -12.60 0.13
CA ILE A 167 -11.85 -12.69 1.36
C ILE A 167 -12.85 -13.84 1.24
N GLU A 168 -12.88 -14.74 2.22
CA GLU A 168 -13.80 -15.90 2.25
C GLU A 168 -13.74 -16.76 0.96
N GLY A 169 -12.54 -16.94 0.39
CA GLY A 169 -12.35 -17.69 -0.86
C GLY A 169 -12.89 -16.99 -2.12
N LYS A 170 -13.30 -15.72 -2.02
CA LYS A 170 -13.80 -14.91 -3.14
C LYS A 170 -12.80 -13.79 -3.46
N ALA A 171 -12.60 -13.53 -4.73
CA ALA A 171 -11.84 -12.38 -5.21
C ALA A 171 -12.77 -11.17 -5.29
N LYS A 172 -12.92 -10.44 -4.17
CA LYS A 172 -13.74 -9.21 -4.10
C LYS A 172 -13.02 -8.04 -4.77
N ALA A 173 -13.78 -7.10 -5.34
CA ALA A 173 -13.19 -5.85 -5.84
C ALA A 173 -12.33 -5.17 -4.77
N PRO A 174 -11.18 -4.56 -5.13
CA PRO A 174 -10.41 -3.74 -4.19
C PRO A 174 -11.31 -2.62 -3.61
N GLU A 175 -10.94 -2.08 -2.46
CA GLU A 175 -11.68 -0.93 -1.93
C GLU A 175 -11.39 0.33 -2.76
N PRO A 176 -12.33 1.31 -2.82
CA PRO A 176 -12.13 2.54 -3.56
C PRO A 176 -10.85 3.28 -3.17
N GLU A 177 -10.48 3.24 -1.89
CA GLU A 177 -9.27 3.83 -1.33
C GLU A 177 -8.00 3.17 -1.87
N ASP A 178 -8.01 1.85 -2.08
CA ASP A 178 -6.87 1.12 -2.67
C ASP A 178 -6.64 1.55 -4.12
N VAL A 179 -7.73 1.74 -4.87
CA VAL A 179 -7.67 2.21 -6.26
C VAL A 179 -7.21 3.69 -6.31
N LEU A 180 -7.77 4.55 -5.45
CA LEU A 180 -7.32 5.94 -5.31
C LEU A 180 -5.82 6.00 -5.03
N HIS A 181 -5.36 5.25 -4.03
CA HIS A 181 -3.94 5.23 -3.68
C HIS A 181 -3.06 4.84 -4.86
N PHE A 182 -3.47 3.80 -5.62
CA PHE A 182 -2.75 3.39 -6.82
C PHE A 182 -2.69 4.53 -7.85
N VAL A 183 -3.80 5.23 -8.07
CA VAL A 183 -3.89 6.37 -8.98
C VAL A 183 -2.97 7.52 -8.53
N LEU A 184 -3.01 7.87 -7.24
CA LEU A 184 -2.14 8.91 -6.67
C LEU A 184 -0.66 8.56 -6.86
N THR A 185 -0.28 7.32 -6.61
CA THR A 185 1.09 6.82 -6.83
C THR A 185 1.50 6.95 -8.30
N LYS A 186 0.61 6.64 -9.23
CA LYS A 186 0.88 6.71 -10.67
C LYS A 186 1.14 8.13 -11.17
N PHE A 187 0.46 9.13 -10.64
CA PHE A 187 0.67 10.55 -11.01
C PHE A 187 1.89 11.20 -10.36
N GLY A 188 2.68 10.42 -9.66
CA GLY A 188 4.02 10.88 -9.27
C GLY A 188 4.04 11.83 -8.09
N GLN A 189 3.02 11.79 -7.26
CA GLN A 189 3.04 12.34 -5.90
C GLN A 189 4.05 11.64 -5.01
N SER A 190 4.48 10.50 -5.45
CA SER A 190 5.53 9.73 -4.84
C SER A 190 6.91 10.42 -4.81
N LYS A 191 7.05 11.64 -5.32
CA LYS A 191 8.31 12.39 -5.21
C LYS A 191 8.41 13.27 -3.96
N VAL A 192 7.44 13.22 -3.05
CA VAL A 192 7.47 13.94 -1.76
C VAL A 192 8.74 13.62 -0.96
N LEU A 193 9.27 12.41 -1.13
CA LEU A 193 10.51 11.97 -0.50
C LEU A 193 11.71 11.99 -1.46
N LYS A 194 11.63 12.68 -2.60
CA LYS A 194 12.74 12.78 -3.56
C LYS A 194 14.00 13.33 -2.90
N GLY A 195 15.07 12.54 -2.99
CA GLY A 195 16.35 12.91 -2.41
C GLY A 195 16.54 12.54 -0.94
N LYS A 196 15.46 12.27 -0.20
CA LYS A 196 15.53 11.85 1.21
C LYS A 196 16.20 10.48 1.33
N LYS A 197 17.14 10.36 2.26
CA LYS A 197 17.82 9.11 2.61
C LYS A 197 17.11 8.47 3.78
N ILE A 198 16.60 7.27 3.60
CA ILE A 198 15.85 6.54 4.64
C ILE A 198 16.57 5.25 4.99
N LEU A 199 16.87 5.05 6.27
CA LEU A 199 17.38 3.80 6.79
C LEU A 199 16.24 3.04 7.46
N MET A 200 16.03 1.79 7.03
CA MET A 200 15.01 0.94 7.61
C MET A 200 15.59 -0.36 8.16
N THR A 201 14.93 -0.90 9.17
CA THR A 201 15.12 -2.30 9.57
C THR A 201 13.84 -3.08 9.31
N ALA A 202 13.93 -4.35 8.85
CA ALA A 202 12.77 -5.21 8.69
C ALA A 202 13.14 -6.70 8.85
N GLY A 203 12.12 -7.56 8.97
CA GLY A 203 12.30 -8.98 9.22
C GLY A 203 12.62 -9.33 10.67
N PRO A 204 12.63 -10.62 11.02
CA PRO A 204 13.03 -11.09 12.34
C PRO A 204 14.55 -11.09 12.51
N THR A 205 15.03 -11.27 13.74
CA THR A 205 16.40 -11.75 13.98
C THR A 205 16.38 -13.17 14.51
N VAL A 206 17.48 -13.89 14.30
CA VAL A 206 17.62 -15.30 14.64
C VAL A 206 18.84 -15.45 15.53
N GLU A 207 18.61 -15.85 16.79
CA GLU A 207 19.65 -15.99 17.78
C GLU A 207 19.98 -17.49 17.99
N LYS A 208 21.22 -17.87 17.77
CA LYS A 208 21.63 -19.28 17.87
C LYS A 208 21.74 -19.71 19.33
N ILE A 209 21.08 -20.84 19.66
CA ILE A 209 21.29 -21.58 20.93
C ILE A 209 22.48 -22.55 20.76
N ASP A 210 22.50 -23.25 19.64
CA ASP A 210 23.56 -24.17 19.22
C ASP A 210 23.63 -24.20 17.68
N PRO A 211 24.49 -25.02 17.04
CA PRO A 211 24.55 -25.09 15.56
C PRO A 211 23.24 -25.49 14.87
N VAL A 212 22.30 -26.07 15.59
CA VAL A 212 21.04 -26.61 15.04
C VAL A 212 19.81 -25.83 15.49
N ARG A 213 19.81 -25.26 16.70
CA ARG A 213 18.63 -24.62 17.30
C ARG A 213 18.78 -23.11 17.41
N VAL A 214 17.65 -22.42 17.25
CA VAL A 214 17.58 -20.95 17.26
C VAL A 214 16.38 -20.47 18.06
N ILE A 215 16.46 -19.23 18.53
CA ILE A 215 15.31 -18.43 19.02
C ILE A 215 15.08 -17.33 18.00
N THR A 216 13.82 -17.12 17.62
CA THR A 216 13.42 -16.06 16.69
C THR A 216 12.00 -15.60 16.99
N ASN A 217 11.69 -14.38 16.60
CA ASN A 217 10.31 -13.85 16.60
C ASN A 217 9.57 -14.30 15.35
N ILE A 218 8.28 -14.61 15.47
CA ILE A 218 7.44 -14.96 14.33
C ILE A 218 7.19 -13.70 13.51
N SER A 219 7.92 -13.55 12.40
CA SER A 219 7.77 -12.41 11.49
C SER A 219 8.24 -12.79 10.09
N THR A 220 7.44 -12.43 9.09
CA THR A 220 7.80 -12.61 7.67
C THR A 220 8.59 -11.44 7.10
N GLY A 221 8.61 -10.29 7.78
CA GLY A 221 9.16 -9.05 7.27
C GLY A 221 8.24 -8.28 6.31
N LYS A 222 7.02 -8.79 6.03
CA LYS A 222 6.08 -8.25 5.02
C LYS A 222 5.76 -6.76 5.24
N THR A 223 5.44 -6.34 6.45
CA THR A 223 5.14 -4.93 6.76
C THR A 223 6.30 -4.00 6.41
N GLY A 224 7.52 -4.39 6.78
CA GLY A 224 8.71 -3.58 6.49
C GLY A 224 9.08 -3.55 5.01
N THR A 225 8.93 -4.67 4.28
CA THR A 225 9.22 -4.71 2.83
C THR A 225 8.18 -3.94 2.02
N LEU A 226 6.90 -4.00 2.39
CA LEU A 226 5.85 -3.19 1.76
C LEU A 226 6.08 -1.70 2.00
N LEU A 227 6.36 -1.30 3.24
CA LEU A 227 6.69 0.09 3.55
C LEU A 227 7.93 0.57 2.80
N ALA A 228 8.98 -0.25 2.71
CA ALA A 228 10.17 0.09 1.93
C ALA A 228 9.84 0.28 0.45
N SER A 229 8.95 -0.55 -0.12
CA SER A 229 8.48 -0.42 -1.51
C SER A 229 7.76 0.91 -1.75
N GLU A 230 6.90 1.31 -0.84
CA GLU A 230 6.18 2.60 -0.90
C GLU A 230 7.13 3.79 -0.81
N LEU A 231 8.10 3.75 0.10
CA LEU A 231 9.08 4.82 0.26
C LEU A 231 9.99 4.96 -0.98
N VAL A 232 10.39 3.82 -1.59
CA VAL A 232 11.10 3.82 -2.88
C VAL A 232 10.22 4.43 -3.97
N SER A 233 8.95 4.04 -4.05
CA SER A 233 7.98 4.60 -5.00
C SER A 233 7.78 6.10 -4.76
N ALA A 234 7.82 6.55 -3.49
CA ALA A 234 7.80 7.96 -3.09
C ALA A 234 9.12 8.72 -3.40
N GLY A 235 10.08 8.10 -4.08
CA GLY A 235 11.32 8.71 -4.54
C GLY A 235 12.43 8.77 -3.50
N ALA A 236 12.29 8.10 -2.35
CA ALA A 236 13.32 8.04 -1.33
C ALA A 236 14.48 7.11 -1.73
N LYS A 237 15.68 7.43 -1.23
CA LYS A 237 16.83 6.54 -1.28
C LYS A 237 16.82 5.62 -0.04
N VAL A 238 16.17 4.47 -0.17
CA VAL A 238 16.01 3.51 0.94
C VAL A 238 17.23 2.60 1.06
N THR A 239 17.72 2.44 2.30
CA THR A 239 18.64 1.37 2.70
C THR A 239 17.92 0.49 3.72
N LEU A 240 17.74 -0.78 3.41
CA LEU A 240 17.03 -1.74 4.22
C LEU A 240 18.00 -2.71 4.89
N VAL A 241 18.12 -2.67 6.21
CA VAL A 241 18.81 -3.70 7.03
C VAL A 241 17.78 -4.81 7.27
N TYR A 242 18.02 -5.97 6.66
CA TYR A 242 17.00 -7.01 6.55
C TYR A 242 17.41 -8.30 7.25
N GLY A 243 16.62 -8.71 8.23
CA GLY A 243 16.73 -10.01 8.89
C GLY A 243 16.14 -11.14 8.01
N PRO A 244 16.29 -12.43 8.40
CA PRO A 244 15.90 -13.58 7.60
C PRO A 244 14.36 -13.79 7.54
N GLY A 245 13.65 -12.80 7.03
CA GLY A 245 12.23 -12.89 6.72
C GLY A 245 11.98 -13.62 5.40
N THR A 246 10.71 -14.00 5.15
CA THR A 246 10.28 -14.68 3.92
C THR A 246 9.74 -13.71 2.86
N ALA A 247 9.46 -12.46 3.24
CA ALA A 247 8.99 -11.45 2.30
C ALA A 247 10.15 -10.91 1.45
N GLU A 248 9.91 -10.74 0.15
CA GLU A 248 10.91 -10.28 -0.80
C GLU A 248 11.14 -8.76 -0.67
N PRO A 249 12.38 -8.29 -0.45
CA PRO A 249 12.67 -6.86 -0.40
C PRO A 249 12.45 -6.17 -1.76
N PRO A 250 12.04 -4.89 -1.77
CA PRO A 250 11.93 -4.11 -3.01
C PRO A 250 13.32 -3.83 -3.61
N LYS A 251 13.33 -3.29 -4.84
CA LYS A 251 14.58 -2.83 -5.49
C LYS A 251 15.17 -1.61 -4.77
N CYS A 252 15.90 -1.86 -3.69
CA CYS A 252 16.63 -0.85 -2.92
C CYS A 252 17.98 -1.45 -2.43
N LYS A 253 18.78 -0.63 -1.73
CA LYS A 253 19.97 -1.16 -1.08
C LYS A 253 19.60 -2.03 0.11
N VAL A 254 19.87 -3.34 0.04
CA VAL A 254 19.61 -4.30 1.11
C VAL A 254 20.93 -4.70 1.80
N ILE A 255 20.91 -4.69 3.14
CA ILE A 255 22.01 -5.17 3.99
C ILE A 255 21.47 -6.37 4.76
N PRO A 256 21.79 -7.60 4.35
CA PRO A 256 21.31 -8.79 5.05
C PRO A 256 22.03 -8.95 6.40
N VAL A 257 21.28 -9.31 7.42
CA VAL A 257 21.74 -9.59 8.78
C VAL A 257 21.01 -10.82 9.31
N LYS A 258 21.60 -11.50 10.30
CA LYS A 258 20.98 -12.67 10.93
C LYS A 258 20.58 -12.39 12.38
N THR A 259 21.48 -11.83 13.17
CA THR A 259 21.30 -11.63 14.62
C THR A 259 20.96 -10.18 14.95
N VAL A 260 20.41 -9.96 16.15
CA VAL A 260 20.15 -8.60 16.65
C VAL A 260 21.45 -7.80 16.79
N THR A 261 22.55 -8.45 17.13
CA THR A 261 23.86 -7.81 17.21
C THR A 261 24.37 -7.36 15.84
N GLU A 262 24.20 -8.18 14.80
CA GLU A 262 24.52 -7.79 13.43
C GLU A 262 23.64 -6.63 12.96
N MET A 263 22.32 -6.67 13.23
CA MET A 263 21.41 -5.59 12.90
C MET A 263 21.78 -4.29 13.60
N PHE A 264 22.08 -4.33 14.89
CA PHE A 264 22.55 -3.18 15.68
C PHE A 264 23.81 -2.55 15.09
N ASN A 265 24.80 -3.38 14.75
CA ASN A 265 26.08 -2.92 14.17
C ASN A 265 25.89 -2.36 12.76
N ALA A 266 25.02 -2.97 11.95
CA ALA A 266 24.71 -2.49 10.61
C ALA A 266 24.02 -1.11 10.65
N VAL A 267 23.03 -0.92 11.52
CA VAL A 267 22.38 0.37 11.72
C VAL A 267 23.37 1.43 12.22
N LYS A 268 24.21 1.10 13.22
CA LYS A 268 25.25 2.00 13.72
C LYS A 268 26.24 2.42 12.63
N LYS A 269 26.65 1.48 11.79
CA LYS A 269 27.58 1.74 10.67
C LYS A 269 26.94 2.63 9.59
N GLU A 270 25.69 2.35 9.22
CA GLU A 270 24.98 3.13 8.19
C GLU A 270 24.70 4.56 8.67
N LEU A 271 24.33 4.78 9.92
CA LEU A 271 24.05 6.13 10.45
C LEU A 271 25.23 7.10 10.35
N LYS A 272 26.48 6.61 10.25
CA LYS A 272 27.64 7.46 9.95
C LYS A 272 27.53 8.18 8.59
N LYS A 273 26.68 7.68 7.65
CA LYS A 273 26.46 8.26 6.31
C LYS A 273 25.39 9.34 6.29
N LYS A 274 24.82 9.68 7.44
CA LYS A 274 23.71 10.62 7.66
C LYS A 274 22.48 10.28 6.84
N TYR A 275 21.41 10.01 7.54
CA TYR A 275 20.09 9.73 6.98
C TYR A 275 19.09 10.81 7.44
N ASP A 276 18.08 11.11 6.63
CA ASP A 276 17.02 12.04 7.01
C ASP A 276 16.03 11.35 7.96
N ILE A 277 15.73 10.08 7.72
CA ILE A 277 14.71 9.31 8.44
C ILE A 277 15.27 7.92 8.78
N VAL A 278 14.94 7.44 9.99
CA VAL A 278 15.15 6.04 10.41
C VAL A 278 13.84 5.42 10.80
N ILE A 279 13.52 4.26 10.24
CA ILE A 279 12.27 3.52 10.49
C ILE A 279 12.61 2.12 11.00
N LEU A 280 12.22 1.80 12.22
CA LEU A 280 12.53 0.53 12.86
C LEU A 280 11.30 -0.37 12.90
N THR A 281 11.13 -1.23 11.87
CA THR A 281 10.01 -2.18 11.76
C THR A 281 10.41 -3.63 12.06
N ALA A 282 11.71 -3.90 12.24
CA ALA A 282 12.19 -5.25 12.47
C ALA A 282 11.64 -5.86 13.76
N ALA A 283 11.27 -7.12 13.71
CA ALA A 283 10.97 -7.95 14.87
C ALA A 283 12.28 -8.48 15.49
N ALA A 284 13.13 -7.54 15.95
CA ALA A 284 14.41 -7.86 16.56
C ALA A 284 14.22 -8.52 17.93
N SER A 285 15.05 -9.51 18.25
CA SER A 285 14.99 -10.20 19.52
C SER A 285 15.34 -9.27 20.70
N ASP A 286 14.55 -9.32 21.76
CA ASP A 286 14.83 -8.64 23.03
C ASP A 286 15.84 -9.39 23.91
N TYR A 287 16.12 -10.65 23.55
CA TYR A 287 16.98 -11.54 24.34
C TYR A 287 17.94 -12.32 23.44
N ILE A 288 19.15 -12.56 23.94
CA ILE A 288 20.21 -13.33 23.29
C ILE A 288 20.55 -14.53 24.17
N PRO A 289 20.46 -15.77 23.66
CA PRO A 289 20.93 -16.95 24.38
C PRO A 289 22.46 -17.03 24.39
N LYS A 290 23.02 -17.68 25.41
CA LYS A 290 24.43 -18.07 25.40
C LYS A 290 24.60 -19.17 24.32
N ASN A 291 25.30 -18.87 23.25
CA ASN A 291 25.51 -19.79 22.13
C ASN A 291 26.49 -20.91 22.53
N SER A 292 26.08 -22.16 22.27
CA SER A 292 26.94 -23.33 22.35
C SER A 292 27.61 -23.59 21.00
N LYS A 293 28.92 -23.90 21.01
CA LYS A 293 29.67 -24.25 19.79
C LYS A 293 29.35 -25.64 19.28
N THR A 294 28.82 -26.51 20.12
CA THR A 294 28.43 -27.89 19.82
C THR A 294 26.95 -28.11 20.03
N LYS A 295 26.37 -29.07 19.33
CA LYS A 295 24.98 -29.47 19.50
C LYS A 295 24.72 -29.92 20.94
N ILE A 296 23.76 -29.29 21.62
CA ILE A 296 23.37 -29.65 22.97
C ILE A 296 22.66 -31.01 22.96
N ASN A 297 23.05 -31.91 23.85
CA ASN A 297 22.46 -33.24 23.97
C ASN A 297 21.00 -33.12 24.46
N SER A 298 20.09 -33.88 23.84
CA SER A 298 18.65 -33.85 24.14
C SER A 298 18.23 -34.92 25.21
N LYS A 299 19.17 -35.63 25.79
CA LYS A 299 18.85 -36.64 26.82
C LYS A 299 18.35 -36.06 28.15
N ASN A 300 18.75 -34.81 28.44
CA ASN A 300 18.38 -34.11 29.67
C ASN A 300 17.54 -32.86 29.39
N PRO A 301 16.69 -32.40 30.32
CA PRO A 301 16.03 -31.09 30.22
C PRO A 301 17.03 -29.97 30.00
N LEU A 302 16.69 -29.01 29.10
CA LEU A 302 17.55 -27.89 28.78
C LEU A 302 17.02 -26.58 29.37
N THR A 303 17.80 -25.95 30.22
CA THR A 303 17.56 -24.59 30.69
C THR A 303 18.40 -23.61 29.84
N ILE A 304 17.75 -22.64 29.21
CA ILE A 304 18.42 -21.62 28.38
C ILE A 304 18.50 -20.32 29.15
N LYS A 305 19.71 -19.87 29.43
CA LYS A 305 19.97 -18.55 30.02
C LYS A 305 19.95 -17.49 28.92
N LEU A 306 19.09 -16.49 29.08
CA LEU A 306 18.92 -15.37 28.14
C LEU A 306 19.48 -14.07 28.75
N THR A 307 20.22 -13.30 27.96
CA THR A 307 20.68 -11.95 28.30
C THR A 307 19.91 -10.92 27.49
N LYS A 308 19.72 -9.71 28.03
CA LYS A 308 19.04 -8.63 27.29
C LYS A 308 19.85 -8.21 26.08
N ALA A 309 19.17 -8.11 24.93
CA ALA A 309 19.73 -7.52 23.71
C ALA A 309 19.72 -5.98 23.80
N PRO A 310 20.65 -5.29 23.13
CA PRO A 310 20.59 -3.84 23.01
C PRO A 310 19.41 -3.42 22.13
N LYS A 311 18.55 -2.52 22.63
CA LYS A 311 17.43 -1.99 21.83
C LYS A 311 17.93 -0.92 20.88
N ILE A 312 17.91 -1.20 19.58
CA ILE A 312 18.42 -0.31 18.52
C ILE A 312 17.83 1.11 18.66
N ILE A 313 16.52 1.21 18.92
CA ILE A 313 15.80 2.47 19.03
C ILE A 313 16.41 3.43 20.09
N ASP A 314 16.96 2.90 21.18
CA ASP A 314 17.51 3.69 22.29
C ASP A 314 18.88 4.31 21.96
N TYR A 315 19.47 3.93 20.81
CA TYR A 315 20.79 4.38 20.38
C TYR A 315 20.77 5.27 19.14
N VAL A 316 19.72 5.23 18.32
CA VAL A 316 19.65 5.97 17.04
C VAL A 316 19.92 7.46 17.25
N LYS A 317 19.20 8.12 18.16
CA LYS A 317 19.40 9.56 18.46
C LYS A 317 20.74 9.88 19.11
N LYS A 318 21.43 8.87 19.69
CA LYS A 318 22.82 9.03 20.21
C LYS A 318 23.83 8.99 19.07
N TRP A 319 23.57 8.22 18.01
CA TRP A 319 24.45 8.11 16.85
C TRP A 319 24.23 9.24 15.84
N GLN A 320 22.98 9.68 15.70
CA GLN A 320 22.60 10.79 14.84
C GLN A 320 21.43 11.56 15.48
N LYS A 321 21.70 12.74 16.06
CA LYS A 321 20.76 13.52 16.87
C LYS A 321 19.57 14.03 16.04
N ASP A 322 19.84 14.54 14.83
CA ASP A 322 18.87 15.28 14.01
C ASP A 322 18.07 14.39 13.06
N VAL A 323 18.21 13.06 13.13
CA VAL A 323 17.47 12.13 12.28
C VAL A 323 16.01 12.02 12.75
N PHE A 324 15.05 12.01 11.84
CA PHE A 324 13.65 11.72 12.18
C PHE A 324 13.50 10.23 12.48
N LEU A 325 13.17 9.88 13.71
CA LEU A 325 13.11 8.50 14.20
C LEU A 325 11.68 8.02 14.32
N VAL A 326 11.36 6.96 13.59
CA VAL A 326 10.08 6.22 13.65
C VAL A 326 10.29 4.87 14.30
N GLY A 327 9.61 4.62 15.40
CA GLY A 327 9.60 3.32 16.08
C GLY A 327 8.30 2.57 15.88
N PHE A 328 8.36 1.25 15.91
CA PHE A 328 7.19 0.37 15.91
C PHE A 328 7.03 -0.25 17.30
N LYS A 329 5.78 -0.29 17.78
CA LYS A 329 5.40 -0.90 19.05
C LYS A 329 4.29 -1.91 18.80
N ALA A 330 4.68 -3.19 18.75
CA ALA A 330 3.74 -4.28 18.69
C ALA A 330 3.31 -4.68 20.11
N GLU A 331 2.02 -4.90 20.31
CA GLU A 331 1.42 -5.40 21.54
C GLU A 331 0.40 -6.51 21.19
N THR A 332 -0.07 -7.24 22.18
CA THR A 332 -1.05 -8.30 22.01
C THR A 332 -2.21 -8.12 22.98
N ASN A 333 -3.44 -8.16 22.45
CA ASN A 333 -4.68 -8.12 23.24
C ASN A 333 -4.77 -6.91 24.19
N VAL A 334 -4.35 -5.74 23.75
CA VAL A 334 -4.45 -4.49 24.52
C VAL A 334 -5.54 -3.57 23.97
N SER A 335 -6.13 -2.77 24.84
CA SER A 335 -7.05 -1.72 24.39
C SER A 335 -6.32 -0.63 23.61
N GLN A 336 -7.02 0.04 22.70
CA GLN A 336 -6.48 1.16 21.94
C GLN A 336 -5.87 2.25 22.84
N LYS A 337 -6.54 2.57 23.96
CA LYS A 337 -6.08 3.54 24.95
C LYS A 337 -4.74 3.12 25.57
N GLU A 338 -4.63 1.84 25.89
CA GLU A 338 -3.39 1.29 26.46
C GLU A 338 -2.26 1.25 25.45
N LEU A 339 -2.54 0.88 24.19
CA LEU A 339 -1.56 0.90 23.10
C LEU A 339 -1.01 2.32 22.88
N VAL A 340 -1.87 3.34 22.87
CA VAL A 340 -1.44 4.76 22.80
C VAL A 340 -0.56 5.13 23.98
N THR A 341 -0.96 4.75 25.19
CA THR A 341 -0.20 5.07 26.41
C THR A 341 1.19 4.44 26.39
N ARG A 342 1.29 3.16 26.02
CA ARG A 342 2.57 2.43 25.91
C ARG A 342 3.44 3.00 24.78
N SER A 343 2.83 3.38 23.64
CA SER A 343 3.54 4.00 22.52
C SER A 343 4.11 5.38 22.92
N ARG A 344 3.35 6.22 23.60
CA ARG A 344 3.84 7.52 24.12
C ARG A 344 4.99 7.37 25.12
N ARG A 345 4.88 6.41 26.02
CA ARG A 345 5.95 6.12 26.98
C ARG A 345 7.24 5.74 26.25
N LYS A 346 7.16 4.79 25.29
CA LYS A 346 8.33 4.35 24.53
C LYS A 346 8.91 5.47 23.66
N MET A 347 8.06 6.32 23.09
CA MET A 347 8.48 7.50 22.34
C MET A 347 9.34 8.44 23.20
N LYS A 348 8.91 8.75 24.43
CA LYS A 348 9.68 9.60 25.37
C LYS A 348 11.02 8.96 25.73
N GLU A 349 11.02 7.67 26.08
CA GLU A 349 12.23 6.93 26.46
C GLU A 349 13.28 6.89 25.35
N SER A 350 12.85 6.67 24.12
CA SER A 350 13.74 6.53 22.95
C SER A 350 14.03 7.85 22.22
N LYS A 351 13.34 8.93 22.59
CA LYS A 351 13.34 10.22 21.87
C LYS A 351 12.91 10.07 20.41
N ALA A 352 12.02 9.10 20.12
CA ALA A 352 11.46 8.94 18.79
C ALA A 352 10.49 10.09 18.47
N ASP A 353 10.44 10.50 17.20
CA ASP A 353 9.59 11.58 16.72
C ASP A 353 8.18 11.05 16.41
N LEU A 354 8.08 9.76 16.08
CA LEU A 354 6.82 9.07 15.76
C LEU A 354 6.87 7.63 16.26
N MET A 355 5.77 7.16 16.84
CA MET A 355 5.57 5.74 17.14
C MET A 355 4.38 5.19 16.37
N VAL A 356 4.55 4.01 15.78
CA VAL A 356 3.51 3.21 15.16
C VAL A 356 3.15 2.08 16.11
N GLY A 357 1.99 2.18 16.75
CA GLY A 357 1.45 1.12 17.59
C GLY A 357 0.59 0.17 16.76
N ASN A 358 0.75 -1.15 16.92
CA ASN A 358 -0.19 -2.12 16.38
C ASN A 358 -0.45 -3.25 17.39
N ASP A 359 -1.69 -3.74 17.42
CA ASP A 359 -2.07 -4.94 18.14
C ASP A 359 -1.93 -6.14 17.20
N ILE A 360 -1.00 -7.04 17.52
CA ILE A 360 -0.73 -8.28 16.78
C ILE A 360 -1.35 -9.52 17.43
N GLY A 361 -2.39 -9.35 18.29
CA GLY A 361 -3.10 -10.44 18.93
C GLY A 361 -3.77 -11.40 17.96
N SER A 362 -4.35 -12.48 18.48
CA SER A 362 -4.87 -13.64 17.71
C SER A 362 -5.84 -13.31 16.56
N LYS A 363 -6.50 -12.14 16.60
CA LYS A 363 -7.36 -11.66 15.51
C LYS A 363 -6.61 -11.24 14.24
N TYR A 364 -5.28 -11.05 14.32
CA TYR A 364 -4.48 -10.41 13.24
C TYR A 364 -3.32 -11.28 12.74
N LEU A 365 -3.02 -12.41 13.40
CA LEU A 365 -1.89 -13.28 13.02
C LEU A 365 -2.00 -13.84 11.59
N ASP A 366 -3.23 -14.06 11.09
CA ASP A 366 -3.51 -14.57 9.74
C ASP A 366 -4.26 -13.57 8.85
N SER A 367 -4.52 -12.33 9.33
CA SER A 367 -5.24 -11.34 8.57
C SER A 367 -4.30 -10.50 7.72
N ASN A 368 -4.74 -10.18 6.50
CA ASN A 368 -4.09 -9.17 5.67
C ASN A 368 -4.36 -7.73 6.16
N TYR A 369 -5.00 -7.57 7.33
CA TYR A 369 -5.39 -6.29 7.91
C TYR A 369 -4.71 -6.11 9.26
N ASN A 370 -3.96 -5.02 9.41
CA ASN A 370 -3.45 -4.57 10.69
C ASN A 370 -4.07 -3.21 11.02
N GLU A 371 -4.68 -3.11 12.20
CA GLU A 371 -5.06 -1.81 12.75
C GLU A 371 -3.82 -1.18 13.38
N ILE A 372 -3.44 0.01 12.91
CA ILE A 372 -2.28 0.73 13.43
C ILE A 372 -2.68 2.10 13.96
N ILE A 373 -1.94 2.56 14.95
CA ILE A 373 -2.12 3.86 15.57
C ILE A 373 -0.82 4.63 15.41
N LEU A 374 -0.89 5.81 14.82
CA LEU A 374 0.23 6.75 14.81
C LEU A 374 0.14 7.66 16.02
N VAL A 375 1.23 7.76 16.73
CA VAL A 375 1.36 8.58 17.95
C VAL A 375 2.59 9.45 17.82
N ASN A 376 2.38 10.78 17.84
CA ASN A 376 3.45 11.75 18.07
C ASN A 376 3.11 12.61 19.32
N SER A 377 3.83 13.73 19.56
CA SER A 377 3.58 14.62 20.69
C SER A 377 2.13 15.13 20.72
N ASP A 378 1.57 15.50 19.57
CA ASP A 378 0.33 16.28 19.43
C ASP A 378 -0.82 15.50 18.83
N LEU A 379 -0.55 14.38 18.15
CA LEU A 379 -1.52 13.67 17.33
C LEU A 379 -1.61 12.19 17.71
N VAL A 380 -2.85 11.70 17.75
CA VAL A 380 -3.16 10.26 17.72
C VAL A 380 -4.08 10.03 16.52
N LYS A 381 -3.59 9.31 15.51
CA LYS A 381 -4.42 8.90 14.37
C LYS A 381 -4.51 7.39 14.30
N THR A 382 -5.73 6.88 14.17
CA THR A 382 -5.99 5.47 13.89
C THR A 382 -6.20 5.27 12.40
N GLY A 383 -5.68 4.16 11.88
CA GLY A 383 -5.91 3.73 10.51
C GLY A 383 -5.96 2.22 10.42
N LYS A 384 -6.87 1.72 9.60
CA LYS A 384 -6.92 0.30 9.24
C LYS A 384 -6.03 0.11 8.02
N ASN A 385 -5.03 -0.74 8.14
CA ASN A 385 -4.15 -1.06 7.03
C ASN A 385 -4.83 -2.14 6.16
N SER A 386 -5.46 -1.71 5.08
CA SER A 386 -5.64 -2.58 3.92
C SER A 386 -4.32 -2.55 3.16
N ASN A 387 -3.66 -3.64 2.98
CA ASN A 387 -2.40 -4.00 2.31
C ASN A 387 -1.60 -2.98 1.48
N HIS A 388 -2.09 -1.79 1.15
CA HIS A 388 -1.43 -0.80 0.30
C HIS A 388 -1.84 0.63 0.67
N GLY A 389 -0.86 1.49 0.97
CA GLY A 389 -0.99 2.92 0.77
C GLY A 389 -1.25 3.83 1.96
N TRP A 390 -1.63 3.32 3.11
CA TRP A 390 -1.95 4.19 4.26
C TRP A 390 -0.71 4.90 4.85
N PHE A 391 0.46 4.26 4.75
CA PHE A 391 1.71 4.85 5.23
C PHE A 391 2.15 6.07 4.40
N SER A 392 2.02 6.01 3.06
CA SER A 392 2.45 7.12 2.19
C SER A 392 1.61 8.38 2.40
N THR A 393 0.29 8.23 2.52
CA THR A 393 -0.64 9.35 2.75
C THR A 393 -0.47 9.96 4.13
N THR A 394 -0.14 9.17 5.13
CA THR A 394 0.02 9.67 6.50
C THR A 394 1.42 10.23 6.74
N PHE A 395 2.44 9.61 6.14
CA PHE A 395 3.82 10.13 6.17
C PHE A 395 3.98 11.41 5.36
N SER A 396 3.25 11.59 4.24
CA SER A 396 3.31 12.83 3.45
C SER A 396 2.69 14.04 4.15
N ARG A 397 1.82 13.81 5.14
CA ARG A 397 1.16 14.86 5.94
C ARG A 397 1.88 15.20 7.24
N CYS A 398 2.93 14.51 7.60
CA CYS A 398 3.82 14.95 8.67
C CYS A 398 4.75 16.01 8.06
N SER A 399 4.67 17.26 8.53
CA SER A 399 5.64 18.31 8.20
C SER A 399 7.03 17.83 8.62
N TRP A 400 7.86 17.45 7.66
CA TRP A 400 9.25 17.00 7.81
C TRP A 400 10.21 18.19 7.97
#